data_82f3ecb4c3275c561890260d19086c03
#
_entry.id   82f3ecb4c3275c561890260d19086c03
#
_cell.length_a   1.000
_cell.length_b   1.000
_cell.length_c   1.000
_cell.angle_alpha   90.00
_cell.angle_beta   90.00
_cell.angle_gamma   90.00
#
_symmetry.space_group_name_H-M   'P 1'
#
loop_
_entity.id
_entity.type
_entity.pdbx_description
1 polymer ?
#
loop_
_entity_poly.entity_id
_entity_poly.type
_entity_poly.pdbx_seq_one_letter_code
_entity_poly.pdbx_strand_id
1 'polypeptide(L)' 'MISAEPSASRVEQYAVEAAAAYFVEPSDVMGTGRTVTFVKARRALWRRLADEGFSTSSIARAVGRHHTTVRHALKS' A
#
# COMPACT_ATOMS: atom_id res chain seq x y z
N MET A 1 -5.61 17.02 -0.77
CA MET A 1 -4.61 15.96 -0.48
C MET A 1 -4.34 15.93 1.02
N ILE A 2 -4.35 14.76 1.61
CA ILE A 2 -4.17 14.58 3.04
C ILE A 2 -2.68 14.41 3.34
N SER A 3 -2.12 15.32 4.16
CA SER A 3 -0.71 15.28 4.55
C SER A 3 -0.46 14.36 5.75
N ALA A 4 -1.47 14.13 6.58
CA ALA A 4 -1.35 13.22 7.70
C ALA A 4 -1.20 11.78 7.20
N GLU A 5 -0.47 10.96 7.95
CA GLU A 5 -0.33 9.55 7.60
C GLU A 5 -1.60 8.79 7.92
N PRO A 6 -1.95 7.78 7.12
CA PRO A 6 -3.04 6.89 7.49
C PRO A 6 -2.68 6.16 8.78
N SER A 7 -3.69 5.85 9.60
CA SER A 7 -3.45 5.17 10.87
C SER A 7 -2.91 3.75 10.61
N ALA A 8 -2.15 3.22 11.56
CA ALA A 8 -1.64 1.85 11.48
C ALA A 8 -2.78 0.85 11.35
N SER A 9 -3.89 1.07 12.06
CA SER A 9 -5.07 0.21 11.99
C SER A 9 -5.67 0.18 10.59
N ARG A 10 -5.75 1.33 9.96
CA ARG A 10 -6.30 1.44 8.59
C ARG A 10 -5.41 0.73 7.59
N VAL A 11 -4.10 0.93 7.69
CA VAL A 11 -3.13 0.27 6.81
C VAL A 11 -3.23 -1.24 6.96
N GLU A 12 -3.27 -1.72 8.20
CA GLU A 12 -3.38 -3.15 8.48
C GLU A 12 -4.67 -3.73 7.93
N GLN A 13 -5.79 -3.06 8.15
CA GLN A 13 -7.08 -3.51 7.65
C GLN A 13 -7.08 -3.62 6.13
N TYR A 14 -6.58 -2.60 5.45
CA TYR A 14 -6.54 -2.59 3.99
C TYR A 14 -5.54 -3.61 3.44
N ALA A 15 -4.45 -3.85 4.17
CA ALA A 15 -3.49 -4.89 3.79
C ALA A 15 -4.12 -6.28 3.88
N VAL A 16 -4.91 -6.53 4.93
CA VAL A 16 -5.65 -7.80 5.07
C VAL A 16 -6.65 -7.97 3.93
N GLU A 17 -7.37 -6.92 3.58
CA GLU A 17 -8.35 -6.97 2.48
C GLU A 17 -7.66 -7.20 1.13
N ALA A 18 -6.55 -6.52 0.88
CA ALA A 18 -5.79 -6.71 -0.35
C ALA A 18 -5.21 -8.14 -0.43
N ALA A 19 -4.70 -8.64 0.69
CA ALA A 19 -4.17 -10.00 0.78
C ALA A 19 -5.25 -11.01 0.43
N ALA A 20 -6.44 -10.86 0.99
CA ALA A 20 -7.56 -11.76 0.71
C ALA A 20 -7.95 -11.72 -0.77
N ALA A 21 -7.97 -10.53 -1.37
CA ALA A 21 -8.35 -10.36 -2.77
C ALA A 21 -7.37 -11.04 -3.73
N TYR A 22 -6.10 -11.12 -3.35
CA TYR A 22 -5.04 -11.70 -4.21
C TYR A 22 -4.57 -13.06 -3.72
N PHE A 23 -5.21 -13.62 -2.70
CA PHE A 23 -4.88 -14.95 -2.15
C PHE A 23 -3.45 -15.04 -1.65
N VAL A 24 -2.99 -13.99 -0.97
CA VAL A 24 -1.66 -13.94 -0.36
C VAL A 24 -1.80 -13.57 1.12
N GLU A 25 -0.68 -13.58 1.85
CA GLU A 25 -0.67 -13.21 3.26
C GLU A 25 -0.53 -11.69 3.43
N PRO A 26 -1.09 -11.10 4.49
CA PRO A 26 -0.87 -9.69 4.77
C PRO A 26 0.62 -9.33 4.87
N SER A 27 1.44 -10.23 5.40
CA SER A 27 2.89 -10.02 5.47
C SER A 27 3.53 -9.91 4.09
N ASP A 28 2.96 -10.58 3.07
CA ASP A 28 3.44 -10.48 1.69
C ASP A 28 3.12 -9.11 1.11
N VAL A 29 1.95 -8.56 1.46
CA VAL A 29 1.54 -7.23 1.02
C VAL A 29 2.47 -6.16 1.61
N MET A 30 2.78 -6.30 2.90
CA MET A 30 3.63 -5.32 3.62
C MET A 30 5.12 -5.56 3.40
N GLY A 31 5.50 -6.70 2.84
CA GLY A 31 6.90 -7.07 2.64
C GLY A 31 7.50 -6.50 1.37
N THR A 32 8.70 -6.98 1.05
CA THR A 32 9.48 -6.50 -0.11
C THR A 32 9.63 -7.55 -1.21
N GLY A 33 8.93 -8.68 -1.07
CA GLY A 33 9.00 -9.73 -2.07
C GLY A 33 8.54 -9.25 -3.45
N ARG A 34 9.13 -9.81 -4.50
CA ARG A 34 8.89 -9.36 -5.87
C ARG A 34 8.01 -10.30 -6.68
N THR A 35 7.35 -11.25 -6.05
CA THR A 35 6.37 -12.08 -6.71
C THR A 35 5.29 -11.16 -7.29
N VAL A 36 4.90 -11.42 -8.54
CA VAL A 36 3.95 -10.55 -9.25
C VAL A 36 2.66 -10.34 -8.45
N THR A 37 2.12 -11.40 -7.86
CA THR A 37 0.90 -11.30 -7.06
C THR A 37 1.09 -10.42 -5.84
N PHE A 38 2.24 -10.51 -5.17
CA PHE A 38 2.55 -9.66 -4.01
C PHE A 38 2.61 -8.18 -4.42
N VAL A 39 3.24 -7.91 -5.56
CA VAL A 39 3.37 -6.55 -6.07
C VAL A 39 2.00 -5.97 -6.42
N LYS A 40 1.13 -6.78 -7.03
CA LYS A 40 -0.22 -6.35 -7.36
C LYS A 40 -1.05 -6.06 -6.12
N ALA A 41 -0.97 -6.92 -5.10
CA ALA A 41 -1.69 -6.71 -3.84
C ALA A 41 -1.19 -5.45 -3.14
N ARG A 42 0.12 -5.23 -3.15
CA ARG A 42 0.74 -4.04 -2.55
C ARG A 42 0.28 -2.77 -3.26
N ARG A 43 0.23 -2.79 -4.58
CA ARG A 43 -0.27 -1.66 -5.36
C ARG A 43 -1.74 -1.38 -5.05
N ALA A 44 -2.54 -2.42 -4.87
CA ALA A 44 -3.96 -2.26 -4.53
C ALA A 44 -4.11 -1.55 -3.18
N LEU A 45 -3.29 -1.90 -2.19
CA LEU A 45 -3.28 -1.22 -0.89
C LEU A 45 -2.95 0.26 -1.07
N TRP A 46 -1.89 0.57 -1.77
CA TRP A 46 -1.46 1.96 -1.95
C TRP A 46 -2.48 2.76 -2.75
N ARG A 47 -3.07 2.15 -3.77
CA ARG A 47 -4.12 2.79 -4.58
C ARG A 47 -5.32 3.15 -3.72
N ARG A 48 -5.74 2.26 -2.84
CA ARG A 48 -6.87 2.51 -1.97
C ARG A 48 -6.60 3.70 -1.04
N LEU A 49 -5.41 3.79 -0.48
CA LEU A 49 -5.03 4.91 0.36
C LEU A 49 -4.99 6.22 -0.45
N ALA A 50 -4.47 6.17 -1.67
CA ALA A 50 -4.44 7.33 -2.56
C ALA A 50 -5.86 7.79 -2.91
N ASP A 51 -6.75 6.86 -3.16
CA ASP A 51 -8.15 7.16 -3.49
C ASP A 51 -8.88 7.80 -2.31
N GLU A 52 -8.43 7.56 -1.09
CA GLU A 52 -8.97 8.20 0.10
C GLU A 52 -8.38 9.59 0.34
N GLY A 53 -7.45 10.03 -0.50
CA GLY A 53 -6.89 11.36 -0.46
C GLY A 53 -5.52 11.50 0.18
N PHE A 54 -4.92 10.40 0.65
CA PHE A 54 -3.58 10.47 1.24
C PHE A 54 -2.54 10.76 0.17
N SER A 55 -1.56 11.60 0.50
CA SER A 55 -0.48 11.93 -0.42
C SER A 55 0.48 10.74 -0.56
N THR A 56 1.20 10.70 -1.68
CA THR A 56 2.22 9.69 -1.92
C THR A 56 3.22 9.62 -0.77
N SER A 57 3.67 10.78 -0.28
CA SER A 57 4.61 10.86 0.85
C SER A 57 4.02 10.31 2.13
N SER A 58 2.75 10.60 2.40
CA SER A 58 2.06 10.11 3.60
C SER A 58 1.92 8.59 3.56
N ILE A 59 1.55 8.05 2.40
CA ILE A 59 1.45 6.60 2.21
C ILE A 59 2.81 5.96 2.40
N ALA A 60 3.84 6.51 1.77
CA ALA A 60 5.20 5.97 1.85
C ALA A 60 5.69 5.88 3.29
N ARG A 61 5.47 6.92 4.08
CA ARG A 61 5.86 6.92 5.49
C ARG A 61 5.11 5.85 6.28
N ALA A 62 3.81 5.70 6.01
CA ALA A 62 2.98 4.73 6.73
C ALA A 62 3.36 3.29 6.42
N VAL A 63 3.80 3.01 5.19
CA VAL A 63 4.15 1.64 4.77
C VAL A 63 5.65 1.38 4.78
N GLY A 64 6.47 2.36 5.20
CA GLY A 64 7.91 2.19 5.33
C GLY A 64 8.64 2.08 3.99
N ARG A 65 8.16 2.78 2.96
CA ARG A 65 8.76 2.76 1.63
C ARG A 65 9.17 4.16 1.21
N HIS A 66 10.07 4.24 0.24
CA HIS A 66 10.43 5.54 -0.35
C HIS A 66 9.24 6.06 -1.17
N HIS A 67 9.02 7.37 -1.14
CA HIS A 67 7.87 7.98 -1.84
C HIS A 67 7.90 7.73 -3.36
N THR A 68 9.09 7.65 -3.97
CA THR A 68 9.20 7.36 -5.40
C THR A 68 8.73 5.95 -5.74
N THR A 69 8.93 4.98 -4.86
CA THR A 69 8.45 3.62 -5.05
C THR A 69 6.92 3.60 -5.11
N VAL A 70 6.28 4.30 -4.17
CA VAL A 70 4.81 4.39 -4.14
C VAL A 70 4.30 5.14 -5.37
N ARG A 71 4.95 6.25 -5.71
CA ARG A 71 4.56 7.06 -6.88
C ARG A 71 4.62 6.25 -8.16
N HIS A 72 5.70 5.50 -8.37
CA HIS A 72 5.86 4.67 -9.58
C HIS A 72 4.79 3.59 -9.65
N ALA A 73 4.49 2.95 -8.53
CA ALA A 73 3.45 1.94 -8.48
C ALA A 73 2.08 2.51 -8.84
N LEU A 74 1.77 3.73 -8.40
CA LEU A 74 0.49 4.37 -8.66
C LEU A 74 0.36 4.93 -10.08
N LYS A 75 1.47 5.14 -10.75
CA LYS A 75 1.49 5.63 -12.13
C LYS A 75 1.13 4.56 -13.16
N SER A 76 1.41 3.33 -12.87
CA SER A 76 1.24 2.24 -13.85
C SER A 76 -0.15 1.65 -13.89
#